data_7998460da956005315764b33807bd632
#
_entry.id   7998460da956005315764b33807bd632
#
_cell.length_a   1.000
_cell.length_b   1.000
_cell.length_c   1.000
_cell.angle_alpha   90.00
_cell.angle_beta   90.00
_cell.angle_gamma   90.00
#
_symmetry.space_group_name_H-M   'P 1'
#
loop_
_entity.id
_entity.type
_entity.pdbx_description
1 polymer ?
#
loop_
_entity_poly.entity_id
_entity_poly.type
_entity_poly.pdbx_seq_one_letter_code
_entity_poly.pdbx_strand_id
1 'polypeptide(L)'
;RGPAADGRIKPDIGAKGTNVNSTVPTNSYGLKTGTSMSCPGIAGIMGQLYQGYKELNSGVNPSSALMKGVLLNSADDLGNPGPDFKHGWGEVNAYQAIKILENNQYFNSTISQAGNNTHSITVPLGIIQLNVMVYWHDIEGSVNAAPALVNDIDINLTNANGLTAYPW
;
A
#
# COMPACT_ATOMS: atom_id res chain seq x y z
N ARG A 1 -9.72 3.18 -14.13
CA ARG A 1 -10.43 3.93 -13.09
C ARG A 1 -11.45 3.02 -12.43
N GLY A 2 -11.55 3.13 -11.11
CA GLY A 2 -12.57 2.49 -10.32
C GLY A 2 -13.93 3.22 -10.38
N PRO A 3 -14.83 2.84 -9.49
CA PRO A 3 -14.69 1.75 -8.52
C PRO A 3 -14.68 0.36 -9.17
N ALA A 4 -14.31 -0.67 -8.39
CA ALA A 4 -14.66 -2.04 -8.75
C ALA A 4 -16.18 -2.25 -8.66
N ALA A 5 -16.70 -3.35 -9.22
CA ALA A 5 -18.14 -3.60 -9.25
C ALA A 5 -18.79 -3.68 -7.85
N ASP A 6 -18.00 -4.02 -6.83
CA ASP A 6 -18.38 -4.09 -5.42
C ASP A 6 -18.06 -2.82 -4.62
N GLY A 7 -17.71 -1.72 -5.30
CA GLY A 7 -17.44 -0.41 -4.69
C GLY A 7 -16.01 -0.21 -4.17
N ARG A 8 -15.14 -1.24 -4.18
CA ARG A 8 -13.75 -1.09 -3.71
C ARG A 8 -12.97 -0.09 -4.55
N ILE A 9 -12.02 0.62 -3.89
CA ILE A 9 -11.10 1.55 -4.56
C ILE A 9 -10.19 0.77 -5.51
N LYS A 10 -10.19 1.20 -6.76
CA LYS A 10 -9.29 0.78 -7.83
C LYS A 10 -8.97 1.98 -8.74
N PRO A 11 -7.76 2.08 -9.31
CA PRO A 11 -6.60 1.20 -9.10
C PRO A 11 -6.10 1.24 -7.65
N ASP A 12 -5.23 0.29 -7.26
CA ASP A 12 -4.60 0.34 -5.93
C ASP A 12 -3.53 1.45 -5.89
N ILE A 13 -2.72 1.57 -6.94
CA ILE A 13 -1.59 2.52 -6.99
C ILE A 13 -1.26 2.87 -8.44
N GLY A 14 -0.70 4.06 -8.65
CA GLY A 14 -0.20 4.55 -9.92
C GLY A 14 1.32 4.43 -10.05
N ALA A 15 1.79 4.31 -11.30
CA ALA A 15 3.19 4.47 -11.68
C ALA A 15 3.29 5.01 -13.11
N LYS A 16 4.47 5.51 -13.47
CA LYS A 16 4.73 6.00 -14.82
C LYS A 16 4.41 4.95 -15.88
N GLY A 17 3.44 5.24 -16.73
CA GLY A 17 3.01 4.38 -17.84
C GLY A 17 3.05 5.07 -19.19
N THR A 18 3.51 6.33 -19.29
CA THR A 18 3.55 7.11 -20.53
C THR A 18 4.97 7.32 -21.00
N ASN A 19 5.22 7.07 -22.29
CA ASN A 19 6.53 7.22 -22.92
C ASN A 19 7.67 6.48 -22.15
N VAL A 20 7.39 5.24 -21.78
CA VAL A 20 8.37 4.37 -21.14
C VAL A 20 9.24 3.73 -22.22
N ASN A 21 10.54 3.98 -22.18
CA ASN A 21 11.51 3.37 -23.08
C ASN A 21 11.87 1.97 -22.59
N SER A 22 11.71 0.98 -23.44
CA SER A 22 12.01 -0.41 -23.11
C SER A 22 12.36 -1.18 -24.38
N THR A 23 12.77 -2.44 -24.21
CA THR A 23 13.07 -3.33 -25.33
C THR A 23 11.83 -3.61 -26.17
N VAL A 24 12.02 -3.60 -27.49
CA VAL A 24 10.98 -3.96 -28.47
C VAL A 24 11.53 -5.02 -29.44
N PRO A 25 10.66 -5.69 -30.24
CA PRO A 25 11.12 -6.67 -31.22
C PRO A 25 12.24 -6.15 -32.11
N THR A 26 13.02 -7.07 -32.67
CA THR A 26 14.18 -6.82 -33.56
C THR A 26 15.40 -6.20 -32.84
N ASN A 27 15.60 -6.55 -31.55
CA ASN A 27 16.77 -6.13 -30.77
C ASN A 27 16.95 -4.60 -30.74
N SER A 28 15.86 -3.87 -30.47
CA SER A 28 15.86 -2.42 -30.43
C SER A 28 15.14 -1.89 -29.18
N TYR A 29 15.07 -0.57 -29.04
CA TYR A 29 14.37 0.12 -27.96
C TYR A 29 13.31 1.04 -28.51
N GLY A 30 12.22 1.21 -27.80
CA GLY A 30 11.13 2.09 -28.21
C GLY A 30 10.27 2.58 -27.05
N LEU A 31 9.60 3.69 -27.29
CA LEU A 31 8.67 4.29 -26.34
C LEU A 31 7.30 3.60 -26.44
N LYS A 32 6.75 3.22 -25.32
CA LYS A 32 5.39 2.67 -25.20
C LYS A 32 4.60 3.39 -24.12
N THR A 33 3.30 3.41 -24.28
CA THR A 33 2.36 4.00 -23.33
C THR A 33 1.26 3.02 -23.01
N GLY A 34 0.96 2.84 -21.72
CA GLY A 34 -0.10 1.97 -21.22
C GLY A 34 0.16 1.50 -19.81
N THR A 35 -0.87 0.94 -19.18
CA THR A 35 -0.76 0.29 -17.86
C THR A 35 0.19 -0.91 -17.88
N SER A 36 0.40 -1.52 -19.06
CA SER A 36 1.40 -2.57 -19.26
C SER A 36 2.85 -2.10 -19.07
N MET A 37 3.09 -0.78 -19.04
CA MET A 37 4.39 -0.17 -18.76
C MET A 37 4.51 0.23 -17.29
N SER A 38 3.43 0.64 -16.64
CA SER A 38 3.43 0.95 -15.20
C SER A 38 3.45 -0.32 -14.34
N CYS A 39 2.74 -1.36 -14.71
CA CYS A 39 2.67 -2.60 -13.95
C CYS A 39 4.05 -3.24 -13.69
N PRO A 40 4.94 -3.48 -14.68
CA PRO A 40 6.29 -4.00 -14.43
C PRO A 40 7.16 -3.03 -13.64
N GLY A 41 6.90 -1.72 -13.70
CA GLY A 41 7.56 -0.74 -12.82
C GLY A 41 7.24 -1.00 -11.34
N ILE A 42 5.98 -1.20 -11.00
CA ILE A 42 5.55 -1.60 -9.65
C ILE A 42 6.14 -2.95 -9.26
N ALA A 43 6.13 -3.94 -10.17
CA ALA A 43 6.69 -5.26 -9.89
C ALA A 43 8.20 -5.20 -9.60
N GLY A 44 8.95 -4.35 -10.32
CA GLY A 44 10.37 -4.11 -10.07
C GLY A 44 10.62 -3.47 -8.70
N ILE A 45 9.84 -2.47 -8.33
CA ILE A 45 9.90 -1.83 -7.00
C ILE A 45 9.58 -2.86 -5.90
N MET A 46 8.56 -3.68 -6.08
CA MET A 46 8.22 -4.75 -5.12
C MET A 46 9.34 -5.76 -4.96
N GLY A 47 10.03 -6.13 -6.05
CA GLY A 47 11.22 -7.00 -5.99
C GLY A 47 12.36 -6.38 -5.18
N GLN A 48 12.62 -5.08 -5.35
CA GLN A 48 13.64 -4.35 -4.58
C GLN A 48 13.25 -4.23 -3.10
N LEU A 49 12.00 -3.91 -2.79
CA LEU A 49 11.51 -3.85 -1.41
C LEU A 49 11.57 -5.22 -0.72
N TYR A 50 11.24 -6.28 -1.45
CA TYR A 50 11.33 -7.65 -0.96
C TYR A 50 12.78 -8.03 -0.61
N GLN A 51 13.73 -7.70 -1.48
CA GLN A 51 15.15 -7.92 -1.24
C GLN A 51 15.65 -7.09 -0.05
N GLY A 52 15.30 -5.79 -0.02
CA GLY A 52 15.66 -4.90 1.09
C GLY A 52 15.12 -5.40 2.44
N TYR A 53 13.88 -5.85 2.49
CA TYR A 53 13.32 -6.46 3.71
C TYR A 53 14.13 -7.66 4.17
N LYS A 54 14.50 -8.56 3.26
CA LYS A 54 15.31 -9.75 3.59
C LYS A 54 16.69 -9.37 4.16
N GLU A 55 17.33 -8.37 3.59
CA GLU A 55 18.61 -7.88 4.08
C GLU A 55 18.50 -7.29 5.50
N LEU A 56 17.45 -6.52 5.77
CA LEU A 56 17.15 -5.95 7.08
C LEU A 56 16.74 -7.00 8.12
N ASN A 57 16.18 -8.13 7.69
CA ASN A 57 15.60 -9.14 8.58
C ASN A 57 16.30 -10.52 8.46
N SER A 58 17.62 -10.54 8.30
CA SER A 58 18.44 -11.76 8.32
C SER A 58 17.97 -12.85 7.35
N GLY A 59 17.49 -12.48 6.18
CA GLY A 59 17.04 -13.39 5.13
C GLY A 59 15.58 -13.87 5.26
N VAL A 60 14.83 -13.42 6.26
CA VAL A 60 13.41 -13.76 6.44
C VAL A 60 12.58 -13.14 5.30
N ASN A 61 11.65 -13.91 4.76
CA ASN A 61 10.75 -13.42 3.72
C ASN A 61 9.64 -12.53 4.34
N PRO A 62 9.32 -11.36 3.74
CA PRO A 62 8.19 -10.57 4.17
C PRO A 62 6.85 -11.24 3.85
N SER A 63 5.80 -10.91 4.60
CA SER A 63 4.45 -11.24 4.19
C SER A 63 4.01 -10.35 3.02
N SER A 64 3.17 -10.89 2.13
CA SER A 64 2.61 -10.12 1.01
C SER A 64 1.72 -8.97 1.48
N ALA A 65 1.03 -9.13 2.61
CA ALA A 65 0.24 -8.08 3.24
C ALA A 65 1.11 -6.90 3.66
N LEU A 66 2.24 -7.15 4.35
CA LEU A 66 3.20 -6.11 4.72
C LEU A 66 3.72 -5.37 3.50
N MET A 67 4.19 -6.10 2.48
CA MET A 67 4.73 -5.48 1.27
C MET A 67 3.73 -4.57 0.57
N LYS A 68 2.49 -5.03 0.43
CA LYS A 68 1.45 -4.20 -0.20
C LYS A 68 1.03 -3.04 0.70
N GLY A 69 0.87 -3.23 2.00
CA GLY A 69 0.57 -2.16 2.95
C GLY A 69 1.63 -1.06 2.94
N VAL A 70 2.92 -1.43 2.99
CA VAL A 70 4.04 -0.48 2.91
C VAL A 70 4.02 0.31 1.61
N LEU A 71 3.81 -0.38 0.46
CA LEU A 71 3.78 0.27 -0.84
C LEU A 71 2.63 1.29 -0.95
N LEU A 72 1.44 0.96 -0.46
CA LEU A 72 0.28 1.84 -0.50
C LEU A 72 0.40 3.01 0.47
N ASN A 73 0.85 2.75 1.71
CA ASN A 73 0.99 3.78 2.74
C ASN A 73 2.08 4.82 2.45
N SER A 74 3.06 4.46 1.62
CA SER A 74 4.16 5.33 1.21
C SER A 74 3.92 6.09 -0.10
N ALA A 75 2.78 5.87 -0.77
CA ALA A 75 2.47 6.52 -2.03
C ALA A 75 2.33 8.04 -1.88
N ASP A 76 2.79 8.77 -2.89
CA ASP A 76 2.55 10.22 -2.99
C ASP A 76 1.12 10.45 -3.46
N ASP A 77 0.31 11.05 -2.61
CA ASP A 77 -1.11 11.29 -2.90
C ASP A 77 -1.31 12.16 -4.14
N LEU A 78 -2.25 11.77 -4.99
CA LEU A 78 -2.56 12.44 -6.26
C LEU A 78 -4.05 12.69 -6.40
N GLY A 79 -4.40 13.90 -6.77
CA GLY A 79 -5.78 14.28 -7.04
C GLY A 79 -6.48 14.86 -5.83
N ASN A 80 -7.55 14.22 -5.38
CA ASN A 80 -8.22 14.61 -4.14
C ASN A 80 -7.45 14.07 -2.93
N PRO A 81 -7.41 14.79 -1.80
CA PRO A 81 -6.78 14.28 -0.60
C PRO A 81 -7.31 12.91 -0.18
N GLY A 82 -6.39 11.97 0.05
CA GLY A 82 -6.70 10.58 0.35
C GLY A 82 -6.98 9.70 -0.87
N PRO A 83 -7.26 8.41 -0.67
CA PRO A 83 -7.44 7.47 -1.77
C PRO A 83 -8.68 7.78 -2.60
N ASP A 84 -8.54 7.74 -3.95
CA ASP A 84 -9.60 8.02 -4.90
C ASP A 84 -9.70 6.97 -6.03
N PHE A 85 -10.80 7.00 -6.79
CA PHE A 85 -11.05 6.05 -7.89
C PHE A 85 -10.25 6.32 -9.17
N LYS A 86 -9.42 7.35 -9.19
CA LYS A 86 -8.60 7.71 -10.35
C LYS A 86 -7.14 7.30 -10.16
N HIS A 87 -6.60 7.53 -8.97
CA HIS A 87 -5.20 7.34 -8.64
C HIS A 87 -4.97 6.27 -7.56
N GLY A 88 -6.03 5.73 -6.96
CA GLY A 88 -5.91 4.82 -5.81
C GLY A 88 -5.30 5.53 -4.62
N TRP A 89 -4.26 4.96 -4.05
CA TRP A 89 -3.48 5.59 -2.96
C TRP A 89 -2.44 6.61 -3.44
N GLY A 90 -2.30 6.82 -4.76
CA GLY A 90 -1.39 7.80 -5.32
C GLY A 90 -0.31 7.20 -6.23
N GLU A 91 0.76 7.94 -6.47
CA GLU A 91 1.94 7.49 -7.22
C GLU A 91 2.90 6.74 -6.31
N VAL A 92 3.45 5.63 -6.81
CA VAL A 92 4.42 4.83 -6.07
C VAL A 92 5.66 5.62 -5.69
N ASN A 93 6.03 5.58 -4.40
CA ASN A 93 7.25 6.17 -3.87
C ASN A 93 8.13 5.08 -3.24
N ALA A 94 9.03 4.50 -4.03
CA ALA A 94 9.91 3.41 -3.60
C ALA A 94 10.87 3.84 -2.48
N TYR A 95 11.30 5.11 -2.48
CA TYR A 95 12.18 5.65 -1.44
C TYR A 95 11.47 5.72 -0.08
N GLN A 96 10.27 6.23 -0.04
CA GLN A 96 9.49 6.26 1.21
C GLN A 96 9.14 4.85 1.68
N ALA A 97 8.81 3.95 0.75
CA ALA A 97 8.52 2.55 1.06
C ALA A 97 9.70 1.84 1.76
N ILE A 98 10.92 2.00 1.24
CA ILE A 98 12.09 1.38 1.89
C ILE A 98 12.40 2.04 3.23
N LYS A 99 12.14 3.35 3.40
CA LYS A 99 12.32 4.04 4.69
C LYS A 99 11.39 3.52 5.79
N ILE A 100 10.17 3.14 5.46
CA ILE A 100 9.26 2.47 6.41
C ILE A 100 9.89 1.17 6.92
N LEU A 101 10.50 0.38 6.03
CA LEU A 101 11.15 -0.88 6.39
C LEU A 101 12.45 -0.65 7.19
N GLU A 102 13.31 0.25 6.75
CA GLU A 102 14.58 0.59 7.43
C GLU A 102 14.35 1.12 8.85
N ASN A 103 13.33 1.94 9.03
CA ASN A 103 12.99 2.53 10.33
C ASN A 103 12.08 1.65 11.18
N ASN A 104 11.75 0.43 10.71
CA ASN A 104 10.86 -0.50 11.39
C ASN A 104 9.50 0.12 11.77
N GLN A 105 8.93 0.94 10.87
CA GLN A 105 7.68 1.67 11.07
C GLN A 105 6.46 0.83 10.64
N TYR A 106 6.39 -0.39 11.13
CA TYR A 106 5.27 -1.31 10.86
C TYR A 106 5.07 -2.28 12.03
N PHE A 107 3.87 -2.84 12.11
CA PHE A 107 3.52 -3.91 13.01
C PHE A 107 2.93 -5.08 12.21
N ASN A 108 3.32 -6.30 12.58
CA ASN A 108 2.69 -7.52 12.10
C ASN A 108 2.00 -8.20 13.27
N SER A 109 0.71 -8.42 13.17
CA SER A 109 -0.05 -9.13 14.18
C SER A 109 -1.20 -9.92 13.58
N THR A 110 -1.81 -10.76 14.39
CA THR A 110 -3.04 -11.47 14.08
C THR A 110 -4.12 -11.00 15.05
N ILE A 111 -5.37 -10.98 14.58
CA ILE A 111 -6.52 -10.65 15.40
C ILE A 111 -7.56 -11.76 15.27
N SER A 112 -8.18 -12.14 16.38
CA SER A 112 -9.28 -13.11 16.41
C SER A 112 -10.64 -12.38 16.41
N GLN A 113 -11.71 -13.14 16.18
CA GLN A 113 -13.08 -12.61 16.25
C GLN A 113 -13.32 -11.82 17.55
N ALA A 114 -13.82 -10.60 17.43
CA ALA A 114 -14.03 -9.63 18.51
C ALA A 114 -12.75 -9.29 19.32
N GLY A 115 -11.57 -9.58 18.79
CA GLY A 115 -10.28 -9.23 19.38
C GLY A 115 -9.97 -7.75 19.19
N ASN A 116 -8.97 -7.28 19.96
CA ASN A 116 -8.42 -5.94 19.83
C ASN A 116 -6.90 -6.00 19.98
N ASN A 117 -6.17 -5.31 19.09
CA ASN A 117 -4.73 -5.12 19.17
C ASN A 117 -4.43 -3.63 19.36
N THR A 118 -3.61 -3.30 20.34
CA THR A 118 -3.18 -1.93 20.58
C THR A 118 -1.69 -1.79 20.32
N HIS A 119 -1.32 -0.81 19.51
CA HIS A 119 0.07 -0.48 19.19
C HIS A 119 0.35 0.97 19.59
N SER A 120 1.43 1.19 20.32
CA SER A 120 1.86 2.54 20.70
C SER A 120 2.86 3.08 19.68
N ILE A 121 2.63 4.30 19.20
CA ILE A 121 3.50 4.98 18.24
C ILE A 121 3.98 6.27 18.89
N THR A 122 5.29 6.49 18.90
CA THR A 122 5.86 7.78 19.29
C THR A 122 6.04 8.64 18.05
N VAL A 123 5.30 9.75 17.97
CA VAL A 123 5.42 10.71 16.89
C VAL A 123 6.47 11.76 17.29
N PRO A 124 7.60 11.90 16.56
CA PRO A 124 8.62 12.88 16.84
C PRO A 124 8.09 14.32 16.77
N LEU A 125 8.71 15.23 17.53
CA LEU A 125 8.37 16.63 17.47
C LEU A 125 8.62 17.21 16.07
N GLY A 126 7.72 18.04 15.58
CA GLY A 126 7.84 18.67 14.27
C GLY A 126 7.23 17.89 13.11
N ILE A 127 6.71 16.68 13.35
CA ILE A 127 5.93 15.95 12.35
C ILE A 127 4.56 16.63 12.19
N ILE A 128 4.23 17.01 10.97
CA ILE A 128 2.99 17.71 10.61
C ILE A 128 1.89 16.75 10.10
N GLN A 129 2.27 15.55 9.69
CA GLN A 129 1.35 14.54 9.18
C GLN A 129 1.82 13.14 9.57
N LEU A 130 0.90 12.29 9.97
CA LEU A 130 1.09 10.88 10.23
C LEU A 130 0.11 10.08 9.38
N ASN A 131 0.63 9.23 8.50
CA ASN A 131 -0.17 8.29 7.73
C ASN A 131 -0.10 6.92 8.40
N VAL A 132 -1.24 6.35 8.73
CA VAL A 132 -1.35 5.01 9.31
C VAL A 132 -2.32 4.19 8.47
N MET A 133 -1.90 2.98 8.13
CA MET A 133 -2.70 2.05 7.33
C MET A 133 -2.76 0.69 8.02
N VAL A 134 -3.95 0.11 8.07
CA VAL A 134 -4.11 -1.32 8.31
C VAL A 134 -4.32 -2.01 6.96
N TYR A 135 -3.62 -3.12 6.74
CA TYR A 135 -3.75 -3.92 5.54
C TYR A 135 -3.74 -5.41 5.91
N TRP A 136 -4.69 -6.14 5.37
CA TRP A 136 -4.77 -7.59 5.54
C TRP A 136 -5.20 -8.27 4.24
N HIS A 137 -4.93 -9.55 4.13
CA HIS A 137 -5.51 -10.39 3.09
C HIS A 137 -6.78 -11.02 3.62
N ASP A 138 -7.89 -10.52 3.14
CA ASP A 138 -9.18 -11.13 3.43
C ASP A 138 -9.35 -12.42 2.61
N ILE A 139 -10.16 -13.33 3.12
CA ILE A 139 -10.57 -14.50 2.37
C ILE A 139 -11.58 -14.09 1.29
N GLU A 140 -11.76 -14.93 0.28
CA GLU A 140 -12.72 -14.67 -0.78
C GLU A 140 -14.16 -14.68 -0.25
N GLY A 141 -14.92 -13.66 -0.56
CA GLY A 141 -16.34 -13.58 -0.27
C GLY A 141 -17.15 -14.51 -1.19
N SER A 142 -18.42 -14.73 -0.84
CA SER A 142 -19.35 -15.45 -1.73
C SER A 142 -19.49 -14.75 -3.07
N VAL A 143 -19.73 -15.54 -4.14
CA VAL A 143 -19.96 -14.98 -5.48
C VAL A 143 -21.14 -13.99 -5.44
N ASN A 144 -20.93 -12.81 -5.99
CA ASN A 144 -21.86 -11.67 -5.99
C ASN A 144 -22.19 -11.08 -4.61
N ALA A 145 -21.38 -11.35 -3.58
CA ALA A 145 -21.52 -10.66 -2.30
C ALA A 145 -21.28 -9.14 -2.46
N ALA A 146 -22.12 -8.35 -1.82
CA ALA A 146 -21.95 -6.92 -1.69
C ALA A 146 -22.31 -6.49 -0.25
N PRO A 147 -21.33 -6.14 0.60
CA PRO A 147 -19.88 -6.07 0.32
C PRO A 147 -19.22 -7.46 0.19
N ALA A 148 -18.08 -7.50 -0.52
CA ALA A 148 -17.26 -8.71 -0.62
C ALA A 148 -16.33 -8.94 0.59
N LEU A 149 -16.36 -8.05 1.57
CA LEU A 149 -15.58 -8.10 2.79
C LEU A 149 -16.09 -9.23 3.69
N VAL A 150 -15.19 -10.10 4.15
CA VAL A 150 -15.49 -11.23 5.04
C VAL A 150 -15.03 -10.94 6.46
N ASN A 151 -13.80 -10.45 6.61
CA ASN A 151 -13.26 -10.02 7.90
C ASN A 151 -13.20 -8.49 7.92
N ASP A 152 -14.04 -7.87 8.73
CA ASP A 152 -14.11 -6.43 8.90
C ASP A 152 -13.17 -5.99 10.05
N ILE A 153 -12.13 -5.23 9.71
CA ILE A 153 -11.12 -4.76 10.66
C ILE A 153 -11.16 -3.24 10.71
N ASP A 154 -11.57 -2.73 11.85
CA ASP A 154 -11.55 -1.30 12.14
C ASP A 154 -10.21 -0.84 12.69
N ILE A 155 -9.86 0.43 12.42
CA ILE A 155 -8.71 1.10 12.99
C ILE A 155 -9.12 2.46 13.55
N ASN A 156 -8.54 2.84 14.67
CA ASN A 156 -8.61 4.21 15.17
C ASN A 156 -7.25 4.63 15.76
N LEU A 157 -7.03 5.93 15.82
CA LEU A 157 -5.85 6.52 16.45
C LEU A 157 -6.31 7.41 17.59
N THR A 158 -5.78 7.17 18.80
CA THR A 158 -6.06 8.00 19.97
C THR A 158 -4.79 8.64 20.47
N ASN A 159 -4.76 9.96 20.62
CA ASN A 159 -3.61 10.66 21.17
C ASN A 159 -3.61 10.63 22.71
N ALA A 160 -2.52 11.11 23.33
CA ALA A 160 -2.37 11.15 24.78
C ALA A 160 -3.44 11.97 25.52
N ASN A 161 -4.14 12.89 24.82
CA ASN A 161 -5.21 13.70 25.38
C ASN A 161 -6.60 13.06 25.19
N GLY A 162 -6.67 11.85 24.64
CA GLY A 162 -7.92 11.13 24.40
C GLY A 162 -8.66 11.52 23.12
N LEU A 163 -8.10 12.39 22.28
CA LEU A 163 -8.69 12.71 20.97
C LEU A 163 -8.49 11.53 20.04
N THR A 164 -9.59 11.05 19.45
CA THR A 164 -9.61 9.90 18.55
C THR A 164 -9.87 10.35 17.10
N ALA A 165 -9.06 9.86 16.18
CA ALA A 165 -9.27 9.96 14.74
C ALA A 165 -9.66 8.60 14.17
N TYR A 166 -10.58 8.61 13.22
CA TYR A 166 -11.08 7.45 12.48
C TYR A 166 -10.62 7.52 11.03
N PRO A 167 -10.57 6.38 10.32
CA PRO A 167 -10.27 6.36 8.88
C PRO A 167 -11.37 7.09 8.08
N TRP A 168 -11.10 7.29 6.78
CA TRP A 168 -12.07 7.88 5.84
C TRP A 168 -13.35 7.09 5.73
#